data_fa954720d3d3526a11593d24a4f1499b
#
_entry.id   fa954720d3d3526a11593d24a4f1499b
#
_cell.length_a   1.000
_cell.length_b   1.000
_cell.length_c   1.000
_cell.angle_alpha   90.00
_cell.angle_beta   90.00
_cell.angle_gamma   90.00
#
_symmetry.space_group_name_H-M   'P 1'
#
loop_
_entity.id
_entity.type
_entity.pdbx_description
1 polymer ?
#
loop_
_entity_poly.entity_id
_entity_poly.type
_entity_poly.pdbx_seq_one_letter_code
_entity_poly.pdbx_strand_id
1 'polypeptide(L)'
;YGYEIHVHSFMNLKLWNIVAKRGHTIQKIFWTFCGLFRRVFLTLSLKKYDCVYIFMNVFPFGPPILEKMYISMSKKVIFDIEDDILINESGSINWLASILKSKNKATYLISNADHIIASSPDLAKKCNTISQKKNAIFIPPTLESSRFKPKSLINSESKKTVIGWTGTFSSREYLDLVIPKLEKLAKIKNFKLLIIGNFEMHNKNIDLEVVQWNQHDEIKQLHNIDIGLYPLPKNDWVSGKSGLKALQY
;
A
#
# COMPACT_ATOMS: atom_id res chain seq x y z
N TYR A 1 14.28 -10.35 -19.84
CA TYR A 1 13.20 -11.35 -20.00
C TYR A 1 12.38 -11.18 -21.30
N GLY A 2 12.73 -10.24 -22.20
CA GLY A 2 12.07 -10.07 -23.49
C GLY A 2 10.69 -9.43 -23.48
N TYR A 3 10.30 -8.77 -22.38
CA TYR A 3 9.06 -8.01 -22.29
C TYR A 3 9.31 -6.52 -22.40
N GLU A 4 8.49 -5.80 -23.17
CA GLU A 4 8.42 -4.35 -23.20
C GLU A 4 7.27 -3.90 -22.29
N ILE A 5 7.57 -3.05 -21.30
CA ILE A 5 6.60 -2.61 -20.29
C ILE A 5 6.31 -1.12 -20.45
N HIS A 6 5.05 -0.78 -20.71
CA HIS A 6 4.57 0.60 -20.74
C HIS A 6 3.79 0.91 -19.47
N VAL A 7 4.33 1.78 -18.62
CA VAL A 7 3.70 2.15 -17.34
C VAL A 7 2.86 3.41 -17.50
N HIS A 8 1.60 3.31 -17.14
CA HIS A 8 0.65 4.42 -17.18
C HIS A 8 0.05 4.69 -15.79
N SER A 9 0.64 5.59 -15.03
CA SER A 9 0.10 6.00 -13.72
C SER A 9 -1.20 6.78 -13.88
N PHE A 10 -2.18 6.58 -13.00
CA PHE A 10 -3.37 7.42 -12.94
C PHE A 10 -3.01 8.86 -12.50
N MET A 11 -2.25 9.00 -11.43
CA MET A 11 -1.78 10.30 -10.95
C MET A 11 -0.53 10.73 -11.69
N ASN A 12 -0.50 11.98 -12.12
CA ASN A 12 0.74 12.63 -12.53
C ASN A 12 1.48 13.18 -11.29
N LEU A 13 2.71 13.63 -11.43
CA LEU A 13 3.50 14.18 -10.33
C LEU A 13 2.83 15.40 -9.66
N LYS A 14 2.09 16.22 -10.43
CA LYS A 14 1.41 17.40 -9.89
C LYS A 14 0.28 16.99 -8.93
N LEU A 15 -0.52 15.99 -9.30
CA LEU A 15 -1.56 15.45 -8.42
C LEU A 15 -0.95 14.72 -7.22
N TRP A 16 0.07 13.90 -7.45
CA TRP A 16 0.77 13.16 -6.39
C TRP A 16 1.29 14.08 -5.28
N ASN A 17 1.90 15.20 -5.64
CA ASN A 17 2.48 16.15 -4.69
C ASN A 17 1.45 16.89 -3.83
N ILE A 18 0.17 16.91 -4.22
CA ILE A 18 -0.89 17.64 -3.51
C ILE A 18 -1.99 16.75 -2.96
N VAL A 19 -2.12 15.49 -3.40
CA VAL A 19 -3.27 14.63 -3.08
C VAL A 19 -3.48 14.47 -1.57
N ALA A 20 -2.41 14.28 -0.80
CA ALA A 20 -2.45 14.13 0.65
C ALA A 20 -2.47 15.46 1.42
N LYS A 21 -2.20 16.60 0.78
CA LYS A 21 -2.15 17.91 1.44
C LYS A 21 -3.56 18.46 1.64
N ARG A 22 -3.79 19.19 2.73
CA ARG A 22 -5.03 19.94 2.93
C ARG A 22 -5.16 21.05 1.90
N GLY A 23 -6.36 21.39 1.48
CA GLY A 23 -6.62 22.38 0.42
C GLY A 23 -6.36 21.83 -0.99
N HIS A 24 -6.08 22.71 -1.93
CA HIS A 24 -5.85 22.41 -3.36
C HIS A 24 -7.01 21.72 -4.06
N THR A 25 -8.26 21.87 -3.57
CA THR A 25 -9.42 21.12 -4.04
C THR A 25 -9.64 21.24 -5.55
N ILE A 26 -9.61 22.46 -6.08
CA ILE A 26 -9.78 22.72 -7.53
C ILE A 26 -8.70 22.03 -8.34
N GLN A 27 -7.44 22.12 -7.91
CA GLN A 27 -6.32 21.47 -8.59
C GLN A 27 -6.43 19.93 -8.54
N LYS A 28 -6.85 19.38 -7.40
CA LYS A 28 -7.10 17.93 -7.25
C LYS A 28 -8.19 17.47 -8.21
N ILE A 29 -9.30 18.18 -8.28
CA ILE A 29 -10.40 17.89 -9.20
C ILE A 29 -9.90 17.94 -10.65
N PHE A 30 -9.25 19.03 -11.05
CA PHE A 30 -8.72 19.20 -12.40
C PHE A 30 -7.79 18.06 -12.82
N TRP A 31 -6.78 17.74 -11.99
CA TRP A 31 -5.82 16.68 -12.32
C TRP A 31 -6.46 15.27 -12.27
N THR A 32 -7.49 15.08 -11.46
CA THR A 32 -8.29 13.84 -11.46
C THR A 32 -9.03 13.68 -12.78
N PHE A 33 -9.65 14.73 -13.30
CA PHE A 33 -10.27 14.71 -14.63
C PHE A 33 -9.25 14.47 -15.73
N CYS A 34 -8.09 15.09 -15.69
CA CYS A 34 -7.00 14.81 -16.64
C CYS A 34 -6.61 13.32 -16.60
N GLY A 35 -6.51 12.73 -15.41
CA GLY A 35 -6.26 11.31 -15.24
C GLY A 35 -7.37 10.43 -15.84
N LEU A 36 -8.62 10.79 -15.61
CA LEU A 36 -9.79 10.10 -16.20
C LEU A 36 -9.75 10.14 -17.74
N PHE A 37 -9.58 11.32 -18.34
CA PHE A 37 -9.49 11.45 -19.80
C PHE A 37 -8.35 10.61 -20.37
N ARG A 38 -7.19 10.65 -19.75
CA ARG A 38 -6.06 9.81 -20.16
C ARG A 38 -6.40 8.32 -20.10
N ARG A 39 -7.13 7.85 -19.09
CA ARG A 39 -7.59 6.45 -18.98
C ARG A 39 -8.58 6.09 -20.08
N VAL A 40 -9.51 6.99 -20.41
CA VAL A 40 -10.45 6.81 -21.51
C VAL A 40 -9.70 6.71 -22.85
N PHE A 41 -8.75 7.62 -23.13
CA PHE A 41 -7.98 7.56 -24.38
C PHE A 41 -7.10 6.31 -24.46
N LEU A 42 -6.56 5.83 -23.36
CA LEU A 42 -5.76 4.60 -23.34
C LEU A 42 -6.59 3.38 -23.78
N THR A 43 -7.91 3.36 -23.57
CA THR A 43 -8.75 2.25 -24.02
C THR A 43 -8.61 1.99 -25.51
N LEU A 44 -8.43 3.04 -26.33
CA LEU A 44 -8.27 2.93 -27.78
C LEU A 44 -6.98 2.20 -28.21
N SER A 45 -5.99 2.12 -27.30
CA SER A 45 -4.70 1.48 -27.56
C SER A 45 -4.54 0.11 -26.89
N LEU A 46 -5.48 -0.33 -26.06
CA LEU A 46 -5.34 -1.58 -25.28
C LEU A 46 -5.13 -2.81 -26.16
N LYS A 47 -5.77 -2.86 -27.35
CA LYS A 47 -5.62 -3.97 -28.30
C LYS A 47 -4.18 -4.13 -28.84
N LYS A 48 -3.33 -3.09 -28.72
CA LYS A 48 -1.93 -3.16 -29.16
C LYS A 48 -1.05 -3.98 -28.21
N TYR A 49 -1.48 -4.10 -26.94
CA TYR A 49 -0.74 -4.84 -25.92
C TYR A 49 -1.17 -6.30 -25.87
N ASP A 50 -0.23 -7.18 -25.62
CA ASP A 50 -0.52 -8.60 -25.47
C ASP A 50 -1.14 -8.90 -24.09
N CYS A 51 -0.80 -8.09 -23.09
CA CYS A 51 -1.34 -8.19 -21.74
C CYS A 51 -1.50 -6.80 -21.12
N VAL A 52 -2.58 -6.59 -20.40
CA VAL A 52 -2.81 -5.39 -19.57
C VAL A 52 -2.74 -5.78 -18.10
N TYR A 53 -1.83 -5.15 -17.37
CA TYR A 53 -1.67 -5.33 -15.94
C TYR A 53 -2.39 -4.20 -15.19
N ILE A 54 -3.34 -4.54 -14.33
CA ILE A 54 -4.12 -3.59 -13.57
C ILE A 54 -3.75 -3.73 -12.09
N PHE A 55 -3.10 -2.71 -11.53
CA PHE A 55 -2.82 -2.64 -10.10
C PHE A 55 -3.96 -1.93 -9.36
N MET A 56 -4.60 -2.64 -8.45
CA MET A 56 -5.70 -2.20 -7.58
C MET A 56 -6.98 -1.75 -8.33
N ASN A 57 -6.90 -0.81 -9.25
CA ASN A 57 -8.04 -0.33 -10.05
C ASN A 57 -7.58 0.45 -11.30
N VAL A 58 -8.46 0.62 -12.25
CA VAL A 58 -8.22 1.48 -13.44
C VAL A 58 -8.44 2.94 -13.09
N PHE A 59 -9.53 3.21 -12.34
CA PHE A 59 -9.92 4.55 -11.89
C PHE A 59 -10.41 4.49 -10.43
N PRO A 60 -9.94 5.36 -9.52
CA PRO A 60 -10.21 5.22 -8.09
C PRO A 60 -11.65 5.52 -7.67
N PHE A 61 -12.48 6.13 -8.52
CA PHE A 61 -13.82 6.60 -8.17
C PHE A 61 -14.93 5.99 -9.02
N GLY A 62 -16.16 6.01 -8.49
CA GLY A 62 -17.39 5.67 -9.19
C GLY A 62 -17.53 4.18 -9.57
N PRO A 63 -18.52 3.85 -10.41
CA PRO A 63 -18.81 2.48 -10.82
C PRO A 63 -17.74 1.90 -11.76
N PRO A 64 -17.71 0.56 -12.00
CA PRO A 64 -16.67 -0.13 -12.78
C PRO A 64 -16.79 0.07 -14.30
N ILE A 65 -17.06 1.29 -14.76
CA ILE A 65 -17.24 1.58 -16.20
C ILE A 65 -15.92 1.40 -16.96
N LEU A 66 -14.84 2.01 -16.47
CA LEU A 66 -13.53 1.89 -17.10
C LEU A 66 -12.96 0.47 -16.94
N GLU A 67 -13.17 -0.16 -15.80
CA GLU A 67 -12.77 -1.55 -15.57
C GLU A 67 -13.44 -2.48 -16.61
N LYS A 68 -14.74 -2.27 -16.89
CA LYS A 68 -15.47 -3.00 -17.95
C LYS A 68 -14.87 -2.77 -19.33
N MET A 69 -14.56 -1.51 -19.65
CA MET A 69 -13.92 -1.18 -20.93
C MET A 69 -12.53 -1.84 -21.05
N TYR A 70 -11.71 -1.80 -20.00
CA TYR A 70 -10.39 -2.41 -20.02
C TYR A 70 -10.45 -3.92 -20.18
N ILE A 71 -11.34 -4.60 -19.47
CA ILE A 71 -11.55 -6.04 -19.62
C ILE A 71 -11.99 -6.39 -21.05
N SER A 72 -12.98 -5.66 -21.60
CA SER A 72 -13.55 -5.99 -22.92
C SER A 72 -12.63 -5.66 -24.10
N MET A 73 -11.73 -4.68 -23.93
CA MET A 73 -10.87 -4.20 -25.01
C MET A 73 -9.44 -4.77 -24.97
N SER A 74 -9.07 -5.47 -23.89
CA SER A 74 -7.75 -6.09 -23.76
C SER A 74 -7.75 -7.52 -24.27
N LYS A 75 -6.61 -7.99 -24.81
CA LYS A 75 -6.43 -9.40 -25.21
C LYS A 75 -6.33 -10.31 -23.98
N LYS A 76 -5.61 -9.86 -22.94
CA LYS A 76 -5.43 -10.55 -21.65
C LYS A 76 -5.31 -9.53 -20.54
N VAL A 77 -5.88 -9.83 -19.37
CA VAL A 77 -5.80 -8.97 -18.19
C VAL A 77 -5.27 -9.73 -17.00
N ILE A 78 -4.24 -9.15 -16.37
CA ILE A 78 -3.77 -9.55 -15.04
C ILE A 78 -4.23 -8.48 -14.06
N PHE A 79 -4.95 -8.89 -13.02
CA PHE A 79 -5.37 -8.02 -11.93
C PHE A 79 -4.51 -8.28 -10.70
N ASP A 80 -3.84 -7.25 -10.21
CA ASP A 80 -3.03 -7.30 -8.99
C ASP A 80 -3.73 -6.56 -7.86
N ILE A 81 -3.96 -7.29 -6.76
CA ILE A 81 -4.64 -6.80 -5.56
C ILE A 81 -3.73 -6.93 -4.34
N GLU A 82 -3.32 -5.79 -3.78
CA GLU A 82 -2.40 -5.74 -2.65
C GLU A 82 -3.13 -5.68 -1.30
N ASP A 83 -4.18 -4.89 -1.19
CA ASP A 83 -5.00 -4.74 0.02
C ASP A 83 -6.39 -5.34 -0.18
N ASP A 84 -7.02 -5.80 0.90
CA ASP A 84 -8.38 -6.33 0.85
C ASP A 84 -9.42 -5.20 0.71
N ILE A 85 -9.50 -4.64 -0.49
CA ILE A 85 -10.47 -3.60 -0.86
C ILE A 85 -11.92 -4.10 -0.93
N LEU A 86 -12.16 -5.39 -0.69
CA LEU A 86 -13.50 -5.99 -0.59
C LEU A 86 -14.15 -5.72 0.76
N ILE A 87 -13.34 -5.47 1.80
CA ILE A 87 -13.82 -5.11 3.11
C ILE A 87 -14.14 -3.61 3.12
N ASN A 88 -15.37 -3.24 3.45
CA ASN A 88 -15.65 -1.86 3.82
C ASN A 88 -15.03 -1.61 5.19
N GLU A 89 -14.08 -0.70 5.27
CA GLU A 89 -13.84 -0.04 6.55
C GLU A 89 -15.11 0.71 6.94
N SER A 90 -15.86 0.14 7.86
CA SER A 90 -17.06 0.71 8.48
C SER A 90 -16.66 1.76 9.52
N GLY A 91 -15.74 2.65 9.15
CA GLY A 91 -15.29 3.78 9.97
C GLY A 91 -15.74 5.09 9.35
N SER A 92 -16.81 5.67 9.87
CA SER A 92 -17.18 7.11 9.93
C SER A 92 -16.85 8.02 8.72
N ILE A 93 -16.79 7.54 7.51
CA ILE A 93 -16.45 8.38 6.38
C ILE A 93 -17.69 8.53 5.50
N ASN A 94 -18.05 9.79 5.28
CA ASN A 94 -19.05 10.30 4.36
C ASN A 94 -19.63 9.27 3.40
N TRP A 95 -20.93 9.06 3.45
CA TRP A 95 -21.70 8.23 2.52
C TRP A 95 -21.31 8.46 1.04
N LEU A 96 -20.92 9.69 0.66
CA LEU A 96 -20.37 10.00 -0.65
C LEU A 96 -19.05 9.24 -0.93
N ALA A 97 -18.18 9.11 0.02
CA ALA A 97 -16.92 8.38 -0.14
C ALA A 97 -17.17 6.87 -0.29
N SER A 98 -18.21 6.32 0.35
CA SER A 98 -18.58 4.91 0.19
C SER A 98 -19.19 4.61 -1.19
N ILE A 99 -19.96 5.53 -1.75
CA ILE A 99 -20.48 5.44 -3.12
C ILE A 99 -19.33 5.60 -4.13
N LEU A 100 -18.38 6.49 -3.85
CA LEU A 100 -17.24 6.73 -4.71
C LEU A 100 -16.21 5.59 -4.69
N LYS A 101 -16.06 4.87 -3.57
CA LYS A 101 -15.24 3.65 -3.45
C LYS A 101 -16.09 2.41 -3.70
N SER A 102 -16.48 2.17 -4.94
CA SER A 102 -17.37 1.06 -5.29
C SER A 102 -16.66 -0.30 -5.09
N LYS A 103 -17.12 -1.12 -4.12
CA LYS A 103 -16.76 -2.54 -3.97
C LYS A 103 -16.90 -3.32 -5.28
N ASN A 104 -17.87 -2.91 -6.09
CA ASN A 104 -18.20 -3.56 -7.36
C ASN A 104 -17.02 -3.56 -8.34
N LYS A 105 -16.04 -2.66 -8.20
CA LYS A 105 -14.87 -2.63 -9.09
C LYS A 105 -13.95 -3.82 -8.85
N ALA A 106 -13.55 -4.04 -7.60
CA ALA A 106 -12.69 -5.16 -7.24
C ALA A 106 -13.38 -6.49 -7.55
N THR A 107 -14.65 -6.64 -7.16
CA THR A 107 -15.44 -7.83 -7.46
C THR A 107 -15.55 -8.04 -8.98
N TYR A 108 -15.78 -6.97 -9.76
CA TYR A 108 -15.83 -7.08 -11.21
C TYR A 108 -14.49 -7.52 -11.82
N LEU A 109 -13.37 -6.92 -11.39
CA LEU A 109 -12.03 -7.29 -11.86
C LEU A 109 -11.70 -8.73 -11.48
N ILE A 110 -11.97 -9.14 -10.23
CA ILE A 110 -11.75 -10.51 -9.74
C ILE A 110 -12.56 -11.52 -10.59
N SER A 111 -13.81 -11.21 -10.92
CA SER A 111 -14.67 -12.12 -11.68
C SER A 111 -14.28 -12.22 -13.15
N ASN A 112 -13.63 -11.22 -13.73
CA ASN A 112 -13.46 -11.13 -15.18
C ASN A 112 -12.00 -11.15 -15.65
N ALA A 113 -11.02 -10.84 -14.81
CA ALA A 113 -9.60 -10.92 -15.18
C ALA A 113 -9.18 -12.34 -15.57
N ASP A 114 -8.17 -12.47 -16.42
CA ASP A 114 -7.63 -13.77 -16.84
C ASP A 114 -6.75 -14.39 -15.77
N HIS A 115 -6.01 -13.56 -15.04
CA HIS A 115 -5.20 -13.96 -13.89
C HIS A 115 -5.33 -12.92 -12.78
N ILE A 116 -5.24 -13.38 -11.55
CA ILE A 116 -5.27 -12.53 -10.35
C ILE A 116 -4.02 -12.80 -9.54
N ILE A 117 -3.30 -11.75 -9.21
CA ILE A 117 -2.18 -11.79 -8.26
C ILE A 117 -2.69 -11.19 -6.96
N ALA A 118 -2.52 -11.92 -5.86
CA ALA A 118 -2.89 -11.46 -4.53
C ALA A 118 -1.66 -11.43 -3.62
N SER A 119 -1.56 -10.40 -2.80
CA SER A 119 -0.39 -10.14 -1.93
C SER A 119 -0.34 -11.00 -0.67
N SER A 120 -1.41 -11.76 -0.36
CA SER A 120 -1.43 -12.72 0.74
C SER A 120 -2.18 -14.00 0.36
N PRO A 121 -1.88 -15.14 1.05
CA PRO A 121 -2.61 -16.38 0.82
C PRO A 121 -4.11 -16.28 1.09
N ASP A 122 -4.50 -15.54 2.14
CA ASP A 122 -5.90 -15.35 2.50
C ASP A 122 -6.64 -14.52 1.45
N LEU A 123 -5.98 -13.48 0.92
CA LEU A 123 -6.53 -12.67 -0.16
C LEU A 123 -6.70 -13.48 -1.45
N ALA A 124 -5.72 -14.33 -1.80
CA ALA A 124 -5.82 -15.24 -2.95
C ALA A 124 -7.00 -16.22 -2.77
N LYS A 125 -7.16 -16.82 -1.59
CA LYS A 125 -8.30 -17.69 -1.27
C LYS A 125 -9.62 -16.93 -1.41
N LYS A 126 -9.72 -15.70 -0.88
CA LYS A 126 -10.90 -14.85 -0.98
C LYS A 126 -11.23 -14.49 -2.44
N CYS A 127 -10.23 -14.14 -3.25
CA CYS A 127 -10.42 -13.91 -4.67
C CYS A 127 -10.95 -15.16 -5.38
N ASN A 128 -10.44 -16.34 -5.04
CA ASN A 128 -10.90 -17.63 -5.60
C ASN A 128 -12.32 -18.04 -5.16
N THR A 129 -12.87 -17.48 -4.10
CA THR A 129 -14.30 -17.66 -3.77
C THR A 129 -15.21 -16.80 -4.63
N ILE A 130 -14.70 -15.67 -5.14
CA ILE A 130 -15.44 -14.72 -5.99
C ILE A 130 -15.28 -15.11 -7.46
N SER A 131 -14.05 -15.43 -7.88
CA SER A 131 -13.76 -15.83 -9.26
C SER A 131 -14.20 -17.25 -9.55
N GLN A 132 -15.13 -17.41 -10.51
CA GLN A 132 -15.53 -18.74 -10.98
C GLN A 132 -14.37 -19.51 -11.65
N LYS A 133 -13.40 -18.78 -12.20
CA LYS A 133 -12.21 -19.33 -12.87
C LYS A 133 -11.20 -19.91 -11.89
N LYS A 134 -11.27 -19.55 -10.60
CA LYS A 134 -10.30 -19.94 -9.54
C LYS A 134 -8.85 -19.66 -9.94
N ASN A 135 -8.60 -18.52 -10.54
CA ASN A 135 -7.36 -18.12 -11.22
C ASN A 135 -6.53 -17.11 -10.39
N ALA A 136 -6.82 -16.99 -9.11
CA ALA A 136 -6.03 -16.16 -8.19
C ALA A 136 -4.88 -16.97 -7.60
N ILE A 137 -3.68 -16.40 -7.67
CA ILE A 137 -2.46 -16.95 -7.10
C ILE A 137 -1.86 -15.97 -6.09
N PHE A 138 -1.23 -16.50 -5.06
CA PHE A 138 -0.45 -15.70 -4.13
C PHE A 138 0.95 -15.47 -4.72
N ILE A 139 1.33 -14.21 -4.86
CA ILE A 139 2.71 -13.80 -5.13
C ILE A 139 3.10 -12.82 -4.03
N PRO A 140 4.07 -13.17 -3.16
CA PRO A 140 4.49 -12.28 -2.09
C PRO A 140 5.14 -11.02 -2.65
N PRO A 141 5.05 -9.89 -1.92
CA PRO A 141 5.83 -8.71 -2.26
C PRO A 141 7.32 -9.05 -2.18
N THR A 142 8.08 -8.42 -3.04
CA THR A 142 9.53 -8.60 -3.13
C THR A 142 10.26 -7.31 -2.82
N LEU A 143 11.47 -7.44 -2.32
CA LEU A 143 12.40 -6.32 -2.15
C LEU A 143 13.52 -6.41 -3.19
N GLU A 144 13.97 -5.27 -3.64
CA GLU A 144 15.17 -5.18 -4.46
C GLU A 144 16.41 -5.45 -3.59
N SER A 145 16.94 -6.67 -3.63
CA SER A 145 18.05 -7.12 -2.78
C SER A 145 19.37 -6.38 -3.05
N SER A 146 19.53 -5.77 -4.23
CA SER A 146 20.64 -4.88 -4.52
C SER A 146 20.60 -3.60 -3.67
N ARG A 147 19.39 -3.11 -3.38
CA ARG A 147 19.12 -1.90 -2.60
C ARG A 147 18.94 -2.21 -1.10
N PHE A 148 18.10 -3.18 -0.76
CA PHE A 148 17.82 -3.57 0.62
C PHE A 148 18.83 -4.65 1.07
N LYS A 149 19.99 -4.21 1.55
CA LYS A 149 21.01 -5.08 2.12
C LYS A 149 20.94 -5.04 3.63
N PRO A 150 21.17 -6.17 4.32
CA PRO A 150 21.28 -6.15 5.78
C PRO A 150 22.39 -5.18 6.21
N LYS A 151 22.18 -4.49 7.35
CA LYS A 151 23.25 -3.69 7.94
C LYS A 151 24.38 -4.59 8.42
N SER A 152 25.61 -4.12 8.28
CA SER A 152 26.76 -4.81 8.86
C SER A 152 26.60 -4.86 10.38
N LEU A 153 26.71 -6.05 10.96
CA LEU A 153 26.69 -6.25 12.41
C LEU A 153 28.00 -5.68 12.98
N ILE A 154 28.01 -4.40 13.26
CA ILE A 154 29.10 -3.81 14.04
C ILE A 154 28.73 -4.05 15.50
N ASN A 155 29.47 -4.95 16.17
CA ASN A 155 29.39 -5.17 17.59
C ASN A 155 29.79 -3.89 18.33
N SER A 156 28.82 -3.04 18.64
CA SER A 156 29.01 -1.94 19.58
C SER A 156 28.28 -2.29 20.88
N GLU A 157 29.03 -2.87 21.81
CA GLU A 157 28.54 -3.30 23.12
C GLU A 157 27.91 -2.18 24.00
N SER A 158 27.99 -0.92 23.57
CA SER A 158 27.54 0.23 24.35
C SER A 158 26.40 1.04 23.72
N LYS A 159 25.87 0.63 22.56
CA LYS A 159 24.85 1.42 21.87
C LYS A 159 23.44 1.13 22.41
N LYS A 160 22.71 2.20 22.72
CA LYS A 160 21.29 2.13 23.09
C LYS A 160 20.48 1.42 22.00
N THR A 161 19.72 0.38 22.36
CA THR A 161 18.86 -0.36 21.42
C THR A 161 17.82 0.56 20.79
N VAL A 162 17.69 0.50 19.47
CA VAL A 162 16.69 1.25 18.70
C VAL A 162 15.56 0.33 18.26
N ILE A 163 14.40 0.55 18.83
CA ILE A 163 13.15 -0.08 18.37
C ILE A 163 12.54 0.84 17.32
N GLY A 164 12.24 0.32 16.14
CA GLY A 164 11.79 1.14 15.02
C GLY A 164 10.41 0.76 14.49
N TRP A 165 9.70 1.76 13.97
CA TRP A 165 8.45 1.56 13.26
C TRP A 165 8.40 2.46 12.02
N THR A 166 7.92 1.92 10.89
CA THR A 166 7.73 2.68 9.67
C THR A 166 6.26 2.75 9.29
N GLY A 167 5.78 3.92 8.89
CA GLY A 167 4.41 4.04 8.46
C GLY A 167 3.96 5.47 8.17
N THR A 168 2.73 5.57 7.66
CA THR A 168 2.07 6.84 7.37
C THR A 168 1.11 7.22 8.49
N PHE A 169 0.62 8.45 8.45
CA PHE A 169 -0.43 8.90 9.37
C PHE A 169 -1.63 7.94 9.43
N SER A 170 -2.05 7.37 8.29
CA SER A 170 -3.18 6.45 8.22
C SER A 170 -2.95 5.10 8.91
N SER A 171 -1.70 4.71 9.14
CA SER A 171 -1.35 3.48 9.85
C SER A 171 -0.86 3.72 11.29
N ARG A 172 -0.90 4.96 11.76
CA ARG A 172 -0.50 5.33 13.12
C ARG A 172 -1.29 4.57 14.19
N GLU A 173 -2.57 4.33 13.98
CA GLU A 173 -3.42 3.56 14.90
C GLU A 173 -2.82 2.18 15.25
N TYR A 174 -2.07 1.56 14.33
CA TYR A 174 -1.39 0.29 14.61
C TYR A 174 -0.19 0.45 15.54
N LEU A 175 0.55 1.55 15.43
CA LEU A 175 1.60 1.88 16.39
C LEU A 175 1.00 2.14 17.78
N ASP A 176 -0.13 2.86 17.85
CA ASP A 176 -0.80 3.20 19.10
C ASP A 176 -1.19 1.94 19.92
N LEU A 177 -1.42 0.79 19.26
CA LEU A 177 -1.69 -0.50 19.93
C LEU A 177 -0.53 -0.97 20.85
N VAL A 178 0.70 -0.61 20.52
CA VAL A 178 1.88 -1.09 21.25
C VAL A 178 2.50 -0.02 22.15
N ILE A 179 2.15 1.26 21.99
CA ILE A 179 2.67 2.36 22.80
C ILE A 179 2.53 2.10 24.32
N PRO A 180 1.39 1.67 24.87
CA PRO A 180 1.26 1.40 26.30
C PRO A 180 2.22 0.30 26.82
N LYS A 181 2.58 -0.66 25.95
CA LYS A 181 3.54 -1.72 26.27
C LYS A 181 4.97 -1.20 26.22
N LEU A 182 5.28 -0.33 25.24
CA LEU A 182 6.57 0.32 25.13
C LEU A 182 6.82 1.28 26.30
N GLU A 183 5.81 1.99 26.79
CA GLU A 183 5.92 2.82 28.01
C GLU A 183 6.24 1.99 29.27
N LYS A 184 5.63 0.80 29.39
CA LYS A 184 5.99 -0.12 30.47
C LYS A 184 7.40 -0.64 30.32
N LEU A 185 7.82 -0.97 29.10
CA LEU A 185 9.19 -1.41 28.82
C LEU A 185 10.22 -0.31 29.14
N ALA A 186 9.91 0.95 28.81
CA ALA A 186 10.81 2.09 29.08
C ALA A 186 11.14 2.30 30.57
N LYS A 187 10.27 1.81 31.49
CA LYS A 187 10.53 1.84 32.95
C LYS A 187 11.59 0.84 33.40
N ILE A 188 11.85 -0.21 32.62
CA ILE A 188 12.77 -1.31 33.02
C ILE A 188 13.94 -1.48 32.04
N LYS A 189 13.87 -0.94 30.84
CA LYS A 189 14.92 -1.01 29.81
C LYS A 189 15.11 0.33 29.14
N ASN A 190 16.37 0.71 28.94
CA ASN A 190 16.71 1.92 28.20
C ASN A 190 16.79 1.61 26.70
N PHE A 191 15.87 2.16 25.93
CA PHE A 191 15.82 2.06 24.47
C PHE A 191 15.36 3.37 23.85
N LYS A 192 15.54 3.51 22.55
CA LYS A 192 15.00 4.61 21.74
C LYS A 192 13.91 4.08 20.82
N LEU A 193 12.79 4.78 20.72
CA LEU A 193 11.76 4.51 19.70
C LEU A 193 11.98 5.43 18.50
N LEU A 194 12.34 4.85 17.37
CA LEU A 194 12.50 5.57 16.09
C LEU A 194 11.26 5.35 15.22
N ILE A 195 10.58 6.44 14.88
CA ILE A 195 9.43 6.42 13.95
C ILE A 195 9.86 7.03 12.63
N ILE A 196 9.77 6.27 11.55
CA ILE A 196 9.99 6.75 10.19
C ILE A 196 8.62 6.93 9.52
N GLY A 197 8.18 8.17 9.35
CA GLY A 197 6.83 8.45 8.89
C GLY A 197 6.62 9.86 8.34
N ASN A 198 5.36 10.25 8.18
CA ASN A 198 4.95 11.56 7.66
C ASN A 198 4.04 12.32 8.62
N PHE A 199 4.20 12.10 9.91
CA PHE A 199 3.41 12.73 10.97
C PHE A 199 4.30 13.05 12.18
N GLU A 200 3.81 13.88 13.06
CA GLU A 200 4.47 14.21 14.33
C GLU A 200 3.88 13.39 15.46
N MET A 201 4.72 12.98 16.39
CA MET A 201 4.35 12.27 17.60
C MET A 201 5.26 12.71 18.75
N HIS A 202 4.65 12.92 19.92
CA HIS A 202 5.36 13.20 21.17
C HIS A 202 4.94 12.19 22.23
N ASN A 203 5.89 11.72 23.03
CA ASN A 203 5.63 10.86 24.17
C ASN A 203 6.62 11.22 25.29
N LYS A 204 6.12 11.53 26.48
CA LYS A 204 6.97 11.95 27.62
C LYS A 204 7.63 10.77 28.35
N ASN A 205 7.13 9.55 28.12
CA ASN A 205 7.54 8.35 28.85
C ASN A 205 8.54 7.49 28.06
N ILE A 206 8.79 7.82 26.78
CA ILE A 206 9.67 7.07 25.89
C ILE A 206 10.64 8.06 25.24
N ASP A 207 11.92 7.72 25.17
CA ASP A 207 12.88 8.42 24.32
C ASP A 207 12.50 8.17 22.86
N LEU A 208 11.84 9.14 22.23
CA LEU A 208 11.20 9.03 20.95
C LEU A 208 11.77 10.03 19.96
N GLU A 209 12.10 9.53 18.76
CA GLU A 209 12.49 10.34 17.61
C GLU A 209 11.55 10.04 16.42
N VAL A 210 11.08 11.09 15.77
CA VAL A 210 10.32 10.98 14.51
C VAL A 210 11.14 11.55 13.38
N VAL A 211 11.37 10.74 12.36
CA VAL A 211 12.10 11.11 11.15
C VAL A 211 11.15 11.08 9.95
N GLN A 212 11.18 12.15 9.17
CA GLN A 212 10.38 12.19 7.94
C GLN A 212 10.91 11.17 6.94
N TRP A 213 10.00 10.31 6.44
CA TRP A 213 10.33 9.37 5.40
C TRP A 213 10.64 10.08 4.08
N ASN A 214 11.72 9.68 3.44
CA ASN A 214 11.99 10.01 2.05
C ASN A 214 12.67 8.81 1.37
N GLN A 215 12.44 8.67 0.08
CA GLN A 215 12.92 7.52 -0.69
C GLN A 215 14.46 7.42 -0.75
N HIS A 216 15.14 8.55 -0.70
CA HIS A 216 16.61 8.59 -0.81
C HIS A 216 17.30 8.04 0.45
N ASP A 217 16.78 8.40 1.63
CA ASP A 217 17.37 8.03 2.92
C ASP A 217 16.74 6.78 3.55
N GLU A 218 15.73 6.19 2.92
CA GLU A 218 14.95 5.07 3.47
C GLU A 218 15.83 3.95 4.05
N ILE A 219 16.80 3.46 3.26
CA ILE A 219 17.69 2.38 3.68
C ILE A 219 18.56 2.79 4.86
N LYS A 220 19.12 4.00 4.82
CA LYS A 220 19.92 4.54 5.92
C LYS A 220 19.10 4.68 7.19
N GLN A 221 17.85 5.10 7.08
CA GLN A 221 16.93 5.20 8.22
C GLN A 221 16.59 3.82 8.78
N LEU A 222 16.30 2.83 7.91
CA LEU A 222 16.04 1.45 8.32
C LEU A 222 17.25 0.81 9.01
N HIS A 223 18.48 1.09 8.56
CA HIS A 223 19.71 0.60 9.18
C HIS A 223 19.94 1.14 10.61
N ASN A 224 19.24 2.20 11.03
CA ASN A 224 19.28 2.68 12.40
C ASN A 224 18.38 1.85 13.36
N ILE A 225 17.56 0.96 12.82
CA ILE A 225 16.66 0.10 13.61
C ILE A 225 17.38 -1.19 13.96
N ASP A 226 17.28 -1.59 15.24
CA ASP A 226 17.77 -2.88 15.72
C ASP A 226 16.63 -3.89 15.83
N ILE A 227 15.43 -3.43 16.20
CA ILE A 227 14.21 -4.24 16.31
C ILE A 227 13.08 -3.53 15.59
N GLY A 228 12.65 -4.07 14.46
CA GLY A 228 11.51 -3.55 13.71
C GLY A 228 10.16 -3.95 14.31
N LEU A 229 9.23 -3.02 14.39
CA LEU A 229 7.86 -3.27 14.84
C LEU A 229 6.89 -3.26 13.67
N TYR A 230 6.07 -4.30 13.60
CA TYR A 230 4.96 -4.38 12.66
C TYR A 230 3.67 -4.80 13.38
N PRO A 231 3.14 -3.94 14.28
CA PRO A 231 1.92 -4.24 15.01
C PRO A 231 0.72 -4.21 14.08
N LEU A 232 -0.10 -5.24 14.17
CA LEU A 232 -1.32 -5.37 13.40
C LEU A 232 -2.45 -5.85 14.32
N PRO A 233 -3.65 -5.28 14.26
CA PRO A 233 -4.81 -5.78 15.01
C PRO A 233 -5.26 -7.13 14.43
N LYS A 234 -5.97 -7.94 15.23
CA LYS A 234 -6.62 -9.16 14.74
C LYS A 234 -7.96 -8.78 14.12
N ASN A 235 -7.98 -8.51 12.83
CA ASN A 235 -9.20 -8.30 12.05
C ASN A 235 -9.00 -8.81 10.61
N ASP A 236 -10.11 -8.94 9.89
CA ASP A 236 -10.10 -9.48 8.52
C ASP A 236 -9.30 -8.62 7.54
N TRP A 237 -9.21 -7.32 7.78
CA TRP A 237 -8.39 -6.40 6.96
C TRP A 237 -6.91 -6.78 6.98
N VAL A 238 -6.41 -7.17 8.15
CA VAL A 238 -4.99 -7.50 8.33
C VAL A 238 -4.60 -8.79 7.64
N SER A 239 -5.51 -9.77 7.55
CA SER A 239 -5.23 -11.03 6.84
C SER A 239 -4.97 -10.82 5.34
N GLY A 240 -5.46 -9.71 4.78
CA GLY A 240 -5.18 -9.29 3.41
C GLY A 240 -3.83 -8.59 3.20
N LYS A 241 -3.10 -8.21 4.27
CA LYS A 241 -1.87 -7.42 4.13
C LYS A 241 -0.67 -8.25 3.66
N SER A 242 0.13 -7.62 2.83
CA SER A 242 1.28 -8.22 2.16
C SER A 242 2.49 -8.54 3.07
N GLY A 243 2.59 -7.94 4.25
CA GLY A 243 3.74 -8.13 5.14
C GLY A 243 5.05 -7.46 4.68
N LEU A 244 5.03 -6.64 3.65
CA LEU A 244 6.22 -6.00 3.05
C LEU A 244 7.12 -5.31 4.09
N LYS A 245 6.55 -4.61 5.07
CA LYS A 245 7.32 -3.92 6.12
C LYS A 245 8.16 -4.87 6.97
N ALA A 246 7.66 -6.09 7.22
CA ALA A 246 8.43 -7.08 7.96
C ALA A 246 9.67 -7.57 7.17
N LEU A 247 9.60 -7.54 5.84
CA LEU A 247 10.73 -7.86 4.98
C LEU A 247 11.76 -6.73 4.88
N GLN A 248 11.35 -5.49 5.15
CA GLN A 248 12.22 -4.32 5.06
C GLN A 248 13.14 -4.15 6.30
N TYR A 249 12.77 -4.75 7.46
CA TYR A 249 13.58 -4.75 8.68
C TYR A 249 14.64 -5.84 8.66
#